data_a7b0d02dd8a99a0621fea96875af9989
#
_entry.id   a7b0d02dd8a99a0621fea96875af9989
#
_cell.length_a   1.000
_cell.length_b   1.000
_cell.length_c   1.000
_cell.angle_alpha   90.00
_cell.angle_beta   90.00
_cell.angle_gamma   90.00
#
_symmetry.space_group_name_H-M   'P 1'
#
loop_
_entity.id
_entity.type
_entity.pdbx_description
1 polymer ?
#
loop_
_entity_poly.entity_id
_entity_poly.type
_entity_poly.pdbx_seq_one_letter_code
_entity_poly.pdbx_strand_id
1 'polypeptide(L)'
;MAGQTEMSFWDHLDVLRGTIFRSVGAILLLSVIFLCTKTWLFKVVLWPSQPDFFLYRWLGLDFRMELINIDVSAQFFVHLKMSVLAGTILAFPYIVYEIWKFVAPALYDNETRPVRQAFLMSSGLFYLGCAVGYCIVLPV
;
A
#
# COMPACT_ATOMS: atom_id res chain seq x y z
N MET A 1 11.33 -13.86 -42.34
CA MET A 1 11.69 -12.81 -41.41
C MET A 1 11.09 -13.09 -40.01
N ALA A 2 11.47 -14.13 -39.42
CA ALA A 2 11.01 -14.54 -38.08
C ALA A 2 11.96 -13.97 -37.02
N GLY A 3 11.91 -12.70 -36.82
CA GLY A 3 12.69 -12.00 -35.80
C GLY A 3 11.86 -11.50 -34.63
N GLN A 4 10.60 -11.90 -34.58
CA GLN A 4 9.80 -11.67 -33.36
C GLN A 4 9.97 -12.90 -32.50
N THR A 5 10.98 -12.85 -31.68
CA THR A 5 11.07 -13.72 -30.54
C THR A 5 9.81 -13.51 -29.70
N GLU A 6 8.80 -14.33 -29.96
CA GLU A 6 7.80 -14.57 -28.95
C GLU A 6 8.58 -14.91 -27.70
N MET A 7 8.49 -14.04 -26.70
CA MET A 7 9.11 -14.33 -25.42
C MET A 7 8.61 -15.70 -25.03
N SER A 8 9.51 -16.66 -24.91
CA SER A 8 9.18 -18.00 -24.50
C SER A 8 8.39 -17.92 -23.20
N PHE A 9 7.40 -18.77 -23.02
CA PHE A 9 6.67 -18.88 -21.76
C PHE A 9 7.62 -18.90 -20.54
N TRP A 10 8.75 -19.55 -20.67
CA TRP A 10 9.79 -19.61 -19.65
C TRP A 10 10.45 -18.25 -19.37
N ASP A 11 10.71 -17.47 -20.40
CA ASP A 11 11.27 -16.11 -20.25
C ASP A 11 10.29 -15.18 -19.55
N HIS A 12 8.99 -15.33 -19.85
CA HIS A 12 7.94 -14.57 -19.19
C HIS A 12 7.81 -14.93 -17.71
N LEU A 13 7.97 -16.23 -17.36
CA LEU A 13 8.01 -16.68 -15.97
C LEU A 13 9.22 -16.10 -15.21
N ASP A 14 10.37 -16.00 -15.84
CA ASP A 14 11.57 -15.41 -15.21
C ASP A 14 11.36 -13.91 -14.93
N VAL A 15 10.71 -13.18 -15.82
CA VAL A 15 10.35 -11.77 -15.61
C VAL A 15 9.34 -11.65 -14.46
N LEU A 16 8.34 -12.52 -14.41
CA LEU A 16 7.35 -12.58 -13.32
C LEU A 16 8.04 -12.83 -11.97
N ARG A 17 8.95 -13.78 -11.92
CA ARG A 17 9.73 -14.06 -10.71
C ARG A 17 10.49 -12.82 -10.24
N GLY A 18 11.19 -12.13 -11.15
CA GLY A 18 11.90 -10.90 -10.84
C GLY A 18 10.98 -9.79 -10.33
N THR A 19 9.82 -9.64 -10.93
CA THR A 19 8.81 -8.67 -10.50
C THR A 19 8.29 -8.94 -9.09
N ILE A 20 7.99 -10.20 -8.78
CA ILE A 20 7.54 -10.60 -7.43
C ILE A 20 8.64 -10.31 -6.39
N PHE A 21 9.88 -10.70 -6.65
CA PHE A 21 10.99 -10.46 -5.73
C PHE A 21 11.22 -8.97 -5.46
N ARG A 22 11.15 -8.12 -6.49
CA ARG A 22 11.29 -6.67 -6.32
C ARG A 22 10.12 -6.08 -5.53
N SER A 23 8.90 -6.51 -5.82
CA SER A 23 7.71 -6.04 -5.11
C SER A 23 7.74 -6.41 -3.63
N VAL A 24 8.04 -7.66 -3.32
CA VAL A 24 8.18 -8.14 -1.94
C VAL A 24 9.35 -7.44 -1.24
N GLY A 25 10.48 -7.28 -1.93
CA GLY A 25 11.63 -6.55 -1.40
C GLY A 25 11.30 -5.09 -1.06
N ALA A 26 10.55 -4.41 -1.90
CA ALA A 26 10.10 -3.04 -1.65
C ALA A 26 9.18 -2.95 -0.42
N ILE A 27 8.23 -3.88 -0.29
CA ILE A 27 7.34 -3.94 0.87
C ILE A 27 8.15 -4.18 2.14
N LEU A 28 9.07 -5.16 2.13
CA LEU A 28 9.91 -5.48 3.29
C LEU A 28 10.79 -4.30 3.68
N LEU A 29 11.43 -3.64 2.71
CA LEU A 29 12.30 -2.51 2.97
C LEU A 29 11.53 -1.36 3.61
N LEU A 30 10.39 -0.98 3.06
CA LEU A 30 9.53 0.07 3.62
C LEU A 30 8.97 -0.31 4.98
N SER A 31 8.58 -1.58 5.17
CA SER A 31 8.09 -2.07 6.46
C SER A 31 9.16 -1.98 7.55
N VAL A 32 10.41 -2.32 7.22
CA VAL A 32 11.55 -2.19 8.15
C VAL A 32 11.82 -0.73 8.50
N ILE A 33 11.77 0.17 7.53
CA ILE A 33 11.93 1.62 7.76
C ILE A 33 10.86 2.12 8.73
N PHE A 34 9.60 1.75 8.52
CA PHE A 34 8.50 2.12 9.42
C PHE A 34 8.61 1.46 10.80
N LEU A 35 9.13 0.26 10.85
CA LEU A 35 9.39 -0.45 12.11
C LEU A 35 10.45 0.28 12.94
N CYS A 36 11.47 0.83 12.30
CA CYS A 36 12.49 1.66 12.96
C CYS A 36 11.95 3.02 13.39
N THR A 37 10.95 3.56 12.68
CA THR A 37 10.35 4.88 12.94
C THR A 37 9.04 4.75 13.74
N LYS A 38 9.08 4.02 14.84
CA LYS A 38 7.94 3.70 15.71
C LYS A 38 7.11 4.92 16.10
N THR A 39 7.77 5.95 16.61
CA THR A 39 7.11 7.14 17.15
C THR A 39 6.31 7.90 16.10
N TRP A 40 6.85 8.03 14.91
CA TRP A 40 6.18 8.72 13.81
C TRP A 40 5.00 7.94 13.27
N LEU A 41 5.16 6.62 13.10
CA LEU A 41 4.11 5.73 12.62
C LEU A 41 2.89 5.76 13.54
N PHE A 42 3.10 5.61 14.85
CA PHE A 42 2.00 5.68 15.83
C PHE A 42 1.32 7.04 15.84
N LYS A 43 2.10 8.12 15.70
CA LYS A 43 1.57 9.48 15.64
C LYS A 43 0.62 9.67 14.45
N VAL A 44 1.00 9.18 13.27
CA VAL A 44 0.19 9.27 12.05
C VAL A 44 -1.04 8.36 12.13
N VAL A 45 -0.86 7.12 12.58
CA VAL A 45 -1.96 6.14 12.64
C VAL A 45 -2.99 6.50 13.69
N LEU A 46 -2.57 7.02 14.84
CA LEU A 46 -3.47 7.40 15.94
C LEU A 46 -4.02 8.83 15.82
N TRP A 47 -3.54 9.59 14.83
CA TRP A 47 -4.02 10.96 14.65
C TRP A 47 -5.54 11.07 14.51
N PRO A 48 -6.25 10.19 13.74
CA PRO A 48 -7.72 10.23 13.67
C PRO A 48 -8.43 9.83 14.97
N SER A 49 -7.73 9.16 15.88
CA SER A 49 -8.29 8.75 17.19
C SER A 49 -8.13 9.83 18.26
N GLN A 50 -7.50 10.96 17.93
CA GLN A 50 -7.35 12.08 18.85
C GLN A 50 -8.64 12.91 18.91
N PRO A 51 -9.01 13.43 20.10
CA PRO A 51 -10.25 14.20 20.28
C PRO A 51 -10.30 15.49 19.44
N ASP A 52 -9.14 15.97 18.99
CA ASP A 52 -9.02 17.18 18.15
C ASP A 52 -9.23 16.92 16.65
N PHE A 53 -9.56 15.67 16.26
CA PHE A 53 -9.78 15.36 14.85
C PHE A 53 -11.02 16.07 14.31
N PHE A 54 -10.89 16.67 13.12
CA PHE A 54 -11.91 17.55 12.54
C PHE A 54 -13.29 16.90 12.41
N LEU A 55 -13.36 15.57 12.23
CA LEU A 55 -14.60 14.83 12.05
C LEU A 55 -15.42 14.78 13.35
N TYR A 56 -14.76 14.62 14.52
CA TYR A 56 -15.43 14.65 15.82
C TYR A 56 -15.99 16.03 16.13
N ARG A 57 -15.25 17.08 15.74
CA ARG A 57 -15.67 18.45 15.88
C ARG A 57 -16.88 18.78 14.99
N TRP A 58 -16.96 18.16 13.83
CA TRP A 58 -18.09 18.33 12.90
C TRP A 58 -19.33 17.53 13.32
N LEU A 59 -19.14 16.34 13.92
CA LEU A 59 -20.22 15.45 14.41
C LEU A 59 -20.65 15.76 15.86
N GLY A 60 -19.88 16.62 16.58
CA GLY A 60 -20.21 17.01 17.97
C GLY A 60 -20.10 15.85 18.97
N LEU A 61 -19.27 14.85 18.67
CA LEU A 61 -19.06 13.68 19.51
C LEU A 61 -17.74 13.81 20.29
N ASP A 62 -17.85 13.96 21.60
CA ASP A 62 -16.70 13.88 22.51
C ASP A 62 -16.35 12.40 22.77
N PHE A 63 -15.50 11.83 21.92
CA PHE A 63 -15.02 10.47 22.09
C PHE A 63 -13.62 10.50 22.70
N ARG A 64 -13.50 10.06 23.95
CA ARG A 64 -12.20 9.78 24.59
C ARG A 64 -11.95 8.29 24.54
N MET A 65 -11.08 7.83 23.64
CA MET A 65 -10.58 6.47 23.69
C MET A 65 -9.32 6.42 24.58
N GLU A 66 -9.45 5.84 25.75
CA GLU A 66 -8.30 5.41 26.52
C GLU A 66 -7.81 4.06 25.99
N LEU A 67 -6.75 4.09 25.20
CA LEU A 67 -6.07 2.88 24.76
C LEU A 67 -5.27 2.29 25.92
N ILE A 68 -5.90 1.42 26.69
CA ILE A 68 -5.23 0.68 27.77
C ILE A 68 -4.55 -0.55 27.14
N ASN A 69 -3.26 -0.52 27.08
CA ASN A 69 -2.44 -1.60 26.56
C ASN A 69 -1.88 -2.41 27.74
N ILE A 70 -2.49 -3.55 28.01
CA ILE A 70 -2.18 -4.38 29.17
C ILE A 70 -1.04 -5.37 28.89
N ASP A 71 -0.77 -5.65 27.62
CA ASP A 71 0.22 -6.66 27.21
C ASP A 71 1.28 -6.07 26.26
N VAL A 72 2.53 -6.20 26.67
CA VAL A 72 3.70 -5.74 25.89
C VAL A 72 3.83 -6.51 24.57
N SER A 73 3.52 -7.80 24.58
CA SER A 73 3.56 -8.64 23.39
C SER A 73 2.52 -8.20 22.36
N ALA A 74 1.31 -7.87 22.79
CA ALA A 74 0.26 -7.37 21.91
C ALA A 74 0.67 -6.07 21.25
N GLN A 75 1.33 -5.16 21.96
CA GLN A 75 1.82 -3.89 21.42
C GLN A 75 2.87 -4.11 20.32
N PHE A 76 3.76 -5.07 20.49
CA PHE A 76 4.75 -5.42 19.47
C PHE A 76 4.08 -5.93 18.18
N PHE A 77 3.11 -6.86 18.31
CA PHE A 77 2.40 -7.39 17.14
C PHE A 77 1.57 -6.32 16.42
N VAL A 78 0.93 -5.42 17.15
CA VAL A 78 0.22 -4.29 16.56
C VAL A 78 1.18 -3.38 15.79
N HIS A 79 2.33 -3.05 16.37
CA HIS A 79 3.35 -2.25 15.70
C HIS A 79 3.86 -2.94 14.42
N LEU A 80 4.13 -4.23 14.49
CA LEU A 80 4.56 -5.01 13.33
C LEU A 80 3.51 -4.99 12.22
N LYS A 81 2.24 -5.26 12.55
CA LYS A 81 1.13 -5.20 11.60
C LYS A 81 0.99 -3.82 10.96
N MET A 82 1.04 -2.76 11.75
CA MET A 82 0.93 -1.38 11.26
C MET A 82 2.09 -1.01 10.35
N SER A 83 3.31 -1.43 10.68
CA SER A 83 4.50 -1.18 9.85
C SER A 83 4.41 -1.88 8.49
N VAL A 84 3.97 -3.14 8.47
CA VAL A 84 3.77 -3.90 7.24
C VAL A 84 2.66 -3.28 6.39
N LEU A 85 1.56 -2.88 7.01
CA LEU A 85 0.43 -2.27 6.33
C LEU A 85 0.80 -0.91 5.73
N ALA A 86 1.46 -0.06 6.49
CA ALA A 86 1.96 1.24 6.01
C ALA A 86 2.99 1.07 4.88
N GLY A 87 3.91 0.12 5.03
CA GLY A 87 4.88 -0.23 4.01
C GLY A 87 4.22 -0.68 2.71
N THR A 88 3.19 -1.52 2.81
CA THR A 88 2.40 -1.99 1.65
C THR A 88 1.67 -0.85 0.96
N ILE A 89 1.04 0.04 1.71
CA ILE A 89 0.33 1.20 1.16
C ILE A 89 1.27 2.11 0.38
N LEU A 90 2.46 2.40 0.92
CA LEU A 90 3.46 3.22 0.23
C LEU A 90 4.14 2.50 -0.93
N ALA A 91 4.32 1.18 -0.83
CA ALA A 91 4.87 0.38 -1.92
C ALA A 91 3.87 0.16 -3.06
N PHE A 92 2.60 0.39 -2.85
CA PHE A 92 1.55 0.10 -3.82
C PHE A 92 1.79 0.72 -5.21
N PRO A 93 2.13 2.01 -5.36
CA PRO A 93 2.40 2.58 -6.68
C PRO A 93 3.62 1.96 -7.35
N TYR A 94 4.62 1.56 -6.57
CA TYR A 94 5.78 0.85 -7.09
C TYR A 94 5.41 -0.56 -7.57
N ILE A 95 4.57 -1.28 -6.82
CA ILE A 95 4.06 -2.60 -7.19
C ILE A 95 3.25 -2.51 -8.48
N VAL A 96 2.36 -1.53 -8.59
CA VAL A 96 1.57 -1.29 -9.80
C VAL A 96 2.48 -0.99 -11.00
N TYR A 97 3.53 -0.22 -10.80
CA TYR A 97 4.51 0.07 -11.85
C TYR A 97 5.28 -1.19 -12.28
N GLU A 98 5.68 -2.03 -11.36
CA GLU A 98 6.36 -3.31 -11.69
C GLU A 98 5.41 -4.28 -12.42
N ILE A 99 4.15 -4.34 -12.01
CA ILE A 99 3.13 -5.13 -12.71
C ILE A 99 2.89 -4.57 -14.11
N TRP A 100 2.82 -3.25 -14.27
CA TRP A 100 2.70 -2.60 -15.58
C TRP A 100 3.87 -2.96 -16.49
N LYS A 101 5.07 -2.89 -15.97
CA LYS A 101 6.29 -3.25 -16.69
C LYS A 101 6.30 -4.71 -17.15
N PHE A 102 5.68 -5.59 -16.37
CA PHE A 102 5.50 -7.00 -16.72
C PHE A 102 4.42 -7.20 -17.80
N VAL A 103 3.32 -6.46 -17.72
CA VAL A 103 2.17 -6.61 -18.63
C VAL A 103 2.38 -5.89 -19.96
N ALA A 104 3.07 -4.75 -19.96
CA ALA A 104 3.25 -3.91 -21.14
C ALA A 104 3.81 -4.65 -22.38
N PRO A 105 4.82 -5.52 -22.28
CA PRO A 105 5.34 -6.26 -23.43
C PRO A 105 4.34 -7.26 -24.03
N ALA A 106 3.35 -7.70 -23.25
CA ALA A 106 2.31 -8.65 -23.70
C ALA A 106 1.14 -7.96 -24.41
N LEU A 107 1.08 -6.62 -24.38
CA LEU A 107 0.01 -5.83 -24.97
C LEU A 107 0.44 -5.28 -26.35
N TYR A 108 -0.55 -5.21 -27.26
CA TYR A 108 -0.39 -4.51 -28.54
C TYR A 108 -0.29 -2.99 -28.31
N ASP A 109 0.40 -2.28 -29.20
CA ASP A 109 0.63 -0.83 -29.09
C ASP A 109 -0.65 -0.01 -28.92
N ASN A 110 -1.76 -0.47 -29.51
CA ASN A 110 -3.07 0.17 -29.40
C ASN A 110 -3.73 -0.01 -28.05
N GLU A 111 -3.34 -1.03 -27.28
CA GLU A 111 -3.93 -1.39 -25.99
C GLU A 111 -3.16 -0.84 -24.79
N THR A 112 -1.91 -0.44 -24.99
CA THR A 112 -1.06 0.05 -23.91
C THR A 112 -1.59 1.32 -23.27
N ARG A 113 -2.16 2.22 -24.03
CA ARG A 113 -2.65 3.51 -23.55
C ARG A 113 -3.85 3.40 -22.61
N PRO A 114 -4.95 2.69 -22.98
CA PRO A 114 -6.10 2.53 -22.08
C PRO A 114 -5.77 1.72 -20.85
N VAL A 115 -4.94 0.69 -20.96
CA VAL A 115 -4.54 -0.15 -19.83
C VAL A 115 -3.66 0.64 -18.86
N ARG A 116 -2.73 1.46 -19.35
CA ARG A 116 -1.93 2.36 -18.50
C ARG A 116 -2.81 3.35 -17.74
N GLN A 117 -3.83 3.91 -18.38
CA GLN A 117 -4.79 4.79 -17.71
C GLN A 117 -5.57 4.04 -16.62
N ALA A 118 -5.98 2.79 -16.88
CA ALA A 118 -6.67 1.95 -15.92
C ALA A 118 -5.79 1.70 -14.68
N PHE A 119 -4.50 1.42 -14.86
CA PHE A 119 -3.56 1.26 -13.74
C PHE A 119 -3.39 2.53 -12.91
N LEU A 120 -3.29 3.69 -13.56
CA LEU A 120 -3.20 4.97 -12.88
C LEU A 120 -4.48 5.29 -12.10
N MET A 121 -5.64 5.07 -12.70
CA MET A 121 -6.94 5.26 -12.05
C MET A 121 -7.12 4.31 -10.87
N SER A 122 -6.72 3.06 -11.01
CA SER A 122 -6.77 2.06 -9.92
C SER A 122 -5.90 2.46 -8.73
N SER A 123 -4.72 3.01 -8.99
CA SER A 123 -3.84 3.52 -7.93
C SER A 123 -4.48 4.72 -7.21
N GLY A 124 -5.06 5.65 -7.95
CA GLY A 124 -5.77 6.79 -7.38
C GLY A 124 -6.98 6.35 -6.54
N LEU A 125 -7.77 5.41 -7.05
CA LEU A 125 -8.91 4.86 -6.34
C LEU A 125 -8.49 4.08 -5.09
N PHE A 126 -7.39 3.36 -5.13
CA PHE A 126 -6.82 2.67 -3.98
C PHE A 126 -6.46 3.66 -2.86
N TYR A 127 -5.75 4.73 -3.18
CA TYR A 127 -5.41 5.76 -2.18
C TYR A 127 -6.63 6.49 -1.65
N LEU A 128 -7.62 6.72 -2.50
CA LEU A 128 -8.90 7.30 -2.08
C LEU A 128 -9.61 6.36 -1.09
N GLY A 129 -9.66 5.07 -1.37
CA GLY A 129 -10.18 4.05 -0.45
C GLY A 129 -9.43 4.01 0.88
N CYS A 130 -8.10 4.07 0.83
CA CYS A 130 -7.27 4.16 2.04
C CYS A 130 -7.56 5.43 2.84
N ALA A 131 -7.71 6.57 2.18
CA ALA A 131 -8.03 7.83 2.84
C ALA A 131 -9.41 7.80 3.50
N VAL A 132 -10.41 7.26 2.80
CA VAL A 132 -11.77 7.07 3.35
C VAL A 132 -11.73 6.12 4.55
N GLY A 133 -11.05 4.99 4.43
CA GLY A 133 -10.87 4.04 5.53
C GLY A 133 -10.18 4.68 6.75
N TYR A 134 -9.14 5.45 6.49
CA TYR A 134 -8.39 6.13 7.53
C TYR A 134 -9.21 7.23 8.24
N CYS A 135 -9.93 8.04 7.47
CA CYS A 135 -10.66 9.18 8.03
C CYS A 135 -12.03 8.81 8.63
N ILE A 136 -12.69 7.77 8.12
CA ILE A 136 -14.08 7.43 8.48
C ILE A 136 -14.12 6.17 9.34
N VAL A 137 -13.45 5.09 8.91
CA VAL A 137 -13.55 3.77 9.58
C VAL A 137 -12.75 3.74 10.88
N LEU A 138 -11.59 4.36 10.91
CA LEU A 138 -10.69 4.31 12.05
C LEU A 138 -11.24 5.08 13.27
N PRO A 139 -11.90 6.25 13.13
CA PRO A 139 -12.52 6.96 14.26
C PRO A 139 -13.80 6.29 14.79
N VAL A 140 -14.46 5.48 13.96
CA VAL A 140 -15.71 4.78 14.34
C VAL A 140 -15.43 3.50 15.07
#